data_711453707f2c91215120654becc3c1f3
#
_entry.id   711453707f2c91215120654becc3c1f3
#
_cell.length_a   1.000
_cell.length_b   1.000
_cell.length_c   1.000
_cell.angle_alpha   90.00
_cell.angle_beta   90.00
_cell.angle_gamma   90.00
#
_symmetry.space_group_name_H-M   'P 1'
#
loop_
_entity.id
_entity.type
_entity.pdbx_description
1 polymer ?
#
loop_
_entity_poly.entity_id
_entity_poly.type
_entity_poly.pdbx_seq_one_letter_code
_entity_poly.pdbx_strand_id
1 'polypeptide(L)'
;MNVPPRRPYARLVGVAAAVLALTVASACSQGASAQWRAAGSTSGSSGEAGGATTKKLPGEFKFTPAPDATGVSVLDGVTVTAQDATIETVSLTNPEGRQIKGDLDADKHTWKSTEELGYGKEYTVAVSGTNSGGQPLQQTSKFTTIKPRNLTLPYLRASDLHLLKERSTYGVGQTVQIWFDEAVPDKAAAQKLLEVKTDPPTEGGWYWHSAKKVEWRSKEYLKPGTTVSVTGNFYGKDLGNGLYGQADVSGSFKVDRSRIAIADNTTHMMDVFIDGQKVRTIPVSLGKGGERTLPDGSKINYWTNSGAHVVLEKAPVTRMTSASYGVTDPKDPNFYDEQIKLTAKISNTGEYFHEADWNIPAHGHANTSHGCINIGPANSRWMYDTFQPGDIVEVRGTPVRLSPTNGNGGWILSWDQWLKGSAL
;
A
#
# COMPACT_ATOMS: atom_id res chain seq x y z
N MET A 1 -20.03 18.17 2.24
CA MET A 1 -20.39 17.30 1.10
C MET A 1 -20.58 15.89 1.64
N ASN A 2 -21.80 15.39 1.60
CA ASN A 2 -22.16 14.07 2.08
C ASN A 2 -21.60 13.02 1.13
N VAL A 3 -20.69 12.19 1.64
CA VAL A 3 -20.23 10.99 0.95
C VAL A 3 -21.32 9.93 1.10
N PRO A 4 -21.85 9.36 0.02
CA PRO A 4 -22.84 8.29 0.13
C PRO A 4 -22.21 7.01 0.68
N PRO A 5 -22.93 6.19 1.46
CA PRO A 5 -22.40 4.96 2.03
C PRO A 5 -22.12 3.94 0.94
N ARG A 6 -20.92 3.38 0.94
CA ARG A 6 -20.54 2.26 0.08
C ARG A 6 -21.34 1.02 0.45
N ARG A 7 -22.09 0.48 -0.49
CA ARG A 7 -22.76 -0.82 -0.38
C ARG A 7 -21.70 -1.94 -0.40
N PRO A 8 -21.78 -2.94 0.49
CA PRO A 8 -20.91 -4.11 0.40
C PRO A 8 -21.34 -4.99 -0.80
N TYR A 9 -20.38 -5.39 -1.61
CA TYR A 9 -20.60 -6.41 -2.63
C TYR A 9 -20.77 -7.77 -1.95
N ALA A 10 -22.04 -8.23 -1.86
CA ALA A 10 -22.35 -9.59 -1.49
C ALA A 10 -22.07 -10.51 -2.69
N ARG A 11 -21.07 -11.39 -2.58
CA ARG A 11 -20.92 -12.53 -3.47
C ARG A 11 -21.92 -13.59 -3.04
N LEU A 12 -22.93 -13.83 -3.84
CA LEU A 12 -23.81 -14.99 -3.76
C LEU A 12 -23.01 -16.24 -4.14
N VAL A 13 -22.70 -17.06 -3.14
CA VAL A 13 -22.28 -18.45 -3.35
C VAL A 13 -23.51 -19.29 -3.02
N GLY A 14 -24.10 -19.88 -4.05
CA GLY A 14 -25.17 -20.85 -3.91
C GLY A 14 -24.60 -22.17 -3.36
N VAL A 15 -25.06 -22.56 -2.18
CA VAL A 15 -24.84 -23.90 -1.63
C VAL A 15 -26.13 -24.65 -1.72
N ALA A 16 -26.16 -25.69 -2.56
CA ALA A 16 -27.21 -26.70 -2.60
C ALA A 16 -27.08 -27.61 -1.38
N ALA A 17 -28.04 -27.54 -0.46
CA ALA A 17 -28.12 -28.44 0.67
C ALA A 17 -28.79 -29.75 0.24
N ALA A 18 -28.05 -30.85 0.24
CA ALA A 18 -28.60 -32.21 0.22
C ALA A 18 -28.79 -32.68 1.66
N VAL A 19 -30.05 -32.83 2.06
CA VAL A 19 -30.44 -33.40 3.36
C VAL A 19 -30.40 -34.93 3.24
N LEU A 20 -29.50 -35.59 3.96
CA LEU A 20 -29.56 -37.02 4.22
C LEU A 20 -29.91 -37.22 5.70
N ALA A 21 -31.10 -37.74 5.92
CA ALA A 21 -31.57 -38.16 7.23
C ALA A 21 -30.97 -39.54 7.56
N LEU A 22 -30.20 -39.64 8.63
CA LEU A 22 -29.81 -40.92 9.27
C LEU A 22 -30.44 -41.03 10.64
N THR A 23 -31.30 -42.02 10.79
CA THR A 23 -31.95 -42.44 12.03
C THR A 23 -30.95 -43.11 12.96
N VAL A 24 -30.83 -42.59 14.18
CA VAL A 24 -30.01 -43.21 15.25
C VAL A 24 -30.93 -44.07 16.11
N ALA A 25 -30.67 -45.36 16.11
CA ALA A 25 -31.26 -46.29 17.06
C ALA A 25 -30.47 -46.28 18.38
N SER A 26 -31.16 -45.95 19.47
CA SER A 26 -30.64 -46.03 20.82
C SER A 26 -30.62 -47.50 21.28
N ALA A 27 -29.47 -47.97 21.73
CA ALA A 27 -29.38 -49.20 22.55
C ALA A 27 -28.68 -48.86 23.85
N CYS A 28 -29.43 -48.93 24.96
CA CYS A 28 -28.92 -48.90 26.33
C CYS A 28 -28.28 -50.28 26.62
N SER A 29 -27.09 -50.32 27.19
CA SER A 29 -26.64 -51.46 27.98
C SER A 29 -25.85 -50.99 29.20
N GLN A 30 -26.28 -51.51 30.33
CA GLN A 30 -25.83 -51.20 31.69
C GLN A 30 -24.47 -51.82 32.03
N GLY A 31 -23.78 -51.15 32.89
CA GLY A 31 -22.79 -51.41 33.87
C GLY A 31 -22.02 -52.74 33.95
N ALA A 32 -20.69 -52.57 34.20
CA ALA A 32 -19.95 -53.44 35.13
C ALA A 32 -18.70 -52.69 35.61
N SER A 33 -18.72 -52.33 36.89
CA SER A 33 -17.58 -51.87 37.66
C SER A 33 -16.68 -53.08 38.00
N ALA A 34 -15.45 -53.12 37.53
CA ALA A 34 -14.46 -54.08 37.97
C ALA A 34 -13.48 -53.41 38.96
N GLN A 35 -13.65 -53.76 40.24
CA GLN A 35 -12.67 -53.48 41.30
C GLN A 35 -11.49 -54.43 41.19
N TRP A 36 -10.27 -53.90 41.09
CA TRP A 36 -9.05 -54.68 41.25
C TRP A 36 -8.58 -54.64 42.72
N ARG A 37 -8.57 -55.79 43.34
CA ARG A 37 -7.98 -55.97 44.70
C ARG A 37 -6.48 -56.20 44.54
N ALA A 38 -5.71 -55.58 45.41
CA ALA A 38 -4.31 -55.85 45.66
C ALA A 38 -4.14 -57.20 46.39
N ALA A 39 -3.21 -58.01 45.94
CA ALA A 39 -2.64 -59.17 46.71
C ALA A 39 -1.12 -59.14 46.46
N GLY A 40 -0.36 -58.89 47.43
CA GLY A 40 0.27 -59.85 48.35
C GLY A 40 1.69 -60.13 47.91
N SER A 41 2.66 -59.54 48.62
CA SER A 41 4.11 -59.78 48.57
C SER A 41 4.50 -61.20 48.89
N THR A 42 5.41 -61.78 48.11
CA THR A 42 6.38 -62.76 48.61
C THR A 42 7.76 -62.55 48.03
N SER A 43 8.73 -62.49 48.89
CA SER A 43 10.17 -62.38 48.69
C SER A 43 10.78 -63.63 48.07
N GLY A 44 11.75 -63.43 47.16
CA GLY A 44 12.61 -64.51 46.65
C GLY A 44 13.83 -63.94 45.93
N SER A 45 14.95 -64.25 46.47
CA SER A 45 16.34 -63.84 46.26
C SER A 45 16.97 -64.21 44.90
N SER A 46 17.96 -63.35 44.59
CA SER A 46 19.25 -63.60 43.87
C SER A 46 19.28 -63.89 42.36
N GLY A 47 20.03 -63.02 41.70
CA GLY A 47 20.96 -63.46 40.66
C GLY A 47 20.92 -62.75 39.33
N GLU A 48 22.06 -62.19 39.02
CA GLU A 48 22.65 -61.93 37.73
C GLU A 48 22.45 -60.53 37.07
N ALA A 49 23.61 -59.96 36.87
CA ALA A 49 23.87 -58.76 36.08
C ALA A 49 23.48 -59.02 34.60
N GLY A 50 22.42 -58.42 34.18
CA GLY A 50 22.00 -58.30 32.79
C GLY A 50 22.00 -56.85 32.37
N GLY A 51 22.68 -56.54 31.28
CA GLY A 51 22.98 -55.24 30.76
C GLY A 51 21.84 -54.23 30.81
N ALA A 52 22.17 -52.99 31.15
CA ALA A 52 21.29 -51.87 31.09
C ALA A 52 20.82 -51.67 29.63
N THR A 53 19.68 -52.27 29.29
CA THR A 53 18.92 -51.89 28.13
C THR A 53 18.40 -50.47 28.45
N THR A 54 19.07 -49.50 27.94
CA THR A 54 18.54 -48.13 27.85
C THR A 54 17.17 -48.25 27.19
N LYS A 55 16.13 -48.11 28.00
CA LYS A 55 14.73 -48.09 27.53
C LYS A 55 14.64 -46.91 26.55
N LYS A 56 14.64 -47.22 25.26
CA LYS A 56 14.55 -46.22 24.20
C LYS A 56 13.24 -45.48 24.46
N LEU A 57 13.34 -44.16 24.72
CA LEU A 57 12.16 -43.30 24.93
C LEU A 57 11.22 -43.49 23.73
N PRO A 58 9.90 -43.50 23.96
CA PRO A 58 8.97 -43.46 22.85
C PRO A 58 9.25 -42.23 22.04
N GLY A 59 9.32 -42.33 20.69
CA GLY A 59 9.51 -41.17 19.82
C GLY A 59 8.51 -40.06 20.10
N GLU A 60 8.88 -38.83 19.84
CA GLU A 60 8.03 -37.67 20.07
C GLU A 60 8.10 -36.67 18.90
N PHE A 61 7.09 -35.80 18.81
CA PHE A 61 7.10 -34.68 17.91
C PHE A 61 7.27 -33.37 18.72
N LYS A 62 8.22 -32.52 18.28
CA LYS A 62 8.42 -31.17 18.84
C LYS A 62 7.79 -30.16 17.95
N PHE A 63 7.10 -29.20 18.55
CA PHE A 63 6.38 -28.13 17.88
C PHE A 63 7.07 -26.78 18.11
N THR A 64 7.19 -26.02 17.03
CA THR A 64 7.50 -24.59 17.07
C THR A 64 6.44 -23.86 16.26
N PRO A 65 5.63 -22.99 16.85
CA PRO A 65 5.62 -22.56 18.28
C PRO A 65 5.33 -23.68 19.27
N ALA A 66 5.76 -23.49 20.52
CA ALA A 66 5.47 -24.44 21.60
C ALA A 66 3.96 -24.63 21.81
N PRO A 67 3.51 -25.78 22.32
CA PRO A 67 2.10 -25.96 22.71
C PRO A 67 1.60 -24.83 23.61
N ASP A 68 0.37 -24.37 23.36
CA ASP A 68 -0.32 -23.29 24.08
C ASP A 68 0.37 -21.92 24.03
N ALA A 69 1.34 -21.71 23.14
CA ALA A 69 1.97 -20.41 22.91
C ALA A 69 0.92 -19.38 22.47
N THR A 70 1.02 -18.18 23.03
CA THR A 70 0.15 -17.06 22.70
C THR A 70 0.93 -15.88 22.13
N GLY A 71 0.27 -15.06 21.29
CA GLY A 71 0.90 -13.90 20.70
C GLY A 71 2.00 -14.23 19.68
N VAL A 72 1.93 -15.40 19.07
CA VAL A 72 2.89 -15.82 18.04
C VAL A 72 2.83 -14.88 16.86
N SER A 73 3.99 -14.44 16.34
CA SER A 73 4.05 -13.60 15.14
C SER A 73 3.43 -14.33 13.95
N VAL A 74 2.67 -13.60 13.13
CA VAL A 74 2.09 -14.16 11.90
C VAL A 74 3.14 -14.50 10.83
N LEU A 75 4.36 -13.99 11.01
CA LEU A 75 5.51 -14.24 10.13
C LEU A 75 6.37 -15.42 10.61
N ASP A 76 6.15 -15.87 11.85
CA ASP A 76 6.87 -17.04 12.36
C ASP A 76 6.33 -18.30 11.68
N GLY A 77 7.21 -19.04 11.08
CA GLY A 77 6.86 -20.33 10.49
C GLY A 77 6.51 -21.34 11.58
N VAL A 78 5.62 -22.28 11.24
CA VAL A 78 5.33 -23.44 12.09
C VAL A 78 6.24 -24.59 11.68
N THR A 79 6.94 -25.18 12.66
CA THR A 79 7.82 -26.34 12.43
C THR A 79 7.39 -27.51 13.32
N VAL A 80 7.34 -28.69 12.75
CA VAL A 80 7.20 -29.96 13.48
C VAL A 80 8.45 -30.77 13.23
N THR A 81 9.14 -31.20 14.31
CA THR A 81 10.35 -32.05 14.22
C THR A 81 10.12 -33.36 14.95
N ALA A 82 10.43 -34.48 14.28
CA ALA A 82 10.39 -35.80 14.86
C ALA A 82 11.69 -36.13 15.59
N GLN A 83 11.58 -36.66 16.81
CA GLN A 83 12.70 -37.21 17.58
C GLN A 83 12.45 -38.71 17.81
N ASP A 84 13.37 -39.55 17.40
CA ASP A 84 13.21 -41.04 17.40
C ASP A 84 11.91 -41.49 16.74
N ALA A 85 11.46 -40.76 15.70
CA ALA A 85 10.23 -41.01 14.97
C ALA A 85 10.36 -40.49 13.52
N THR A 86 9.38 -40.80 12.68
CA THR A 86 9.20 -40.23 11.33
C THR A 86 7.81 -39.61 11.21
N ILE A 87 7.71 -38.53 10.45
CA ILE A 87 6.44 -37.83 10.15
C ILE A 87 5.83 -38.47 8.90
N GLU A 88 4.55 -38.80 8.95
CA GLU A 88 3.77 -39.25 7.80
C GLU A 88 2.87 -38.15 7.27
N THR A 89 2.13 -37.48 8.18
CA THR A 89 1.24 -36.38 7.83
C THR A 89 1.32 -35.25 8.85
N VAL A 90 1.19 -34.02 8.37
CA VAL A 90 0.96 -32.84 9.21
C VAL A 90 -0.22 -32.07 8.64
N SER A 91 -1.14 -31.67 9.52
CA SER A 91 -2.25 -30.77 9.21
C SER A 91 -2.16 -29.56 10.13
N LEU A 92 -2.04 -28.36 9.55
CA LEU A 92 -2.08 -27.08 10.26
C LEU A 92 -3.34 -26.34 9.84
N THR A 93 -4.29 -26.16 10.76
CA THR A 93 -5.61 -25.57 10.46
C THR A 93 -5.96 -24.47 11.44
N ASN A 94 -6.75 -23.50 10.96
CA ASN A 94 -7.40 -22.50 11.80
C ASN A 94 -8.85 -22.91 12.14
N PRO A 95 -9.56 -22.21 13.03
CA PRO A 95 -10.94 -22.57 13.43
C PRO A 95 -11.95 -22.55 12.28
N GLU A 96 -11.70 -21.76 11.24
CA GLU A 96 -12.54 -21.68 10.04
C GLU A 96 -12.29 -22.83 9.06
N GLY A 97 -11.40 -23.76 9.41
CA GLY A 97 -11.07 -24.94 8.58
C GLY A 97 -10.07 -24.66 7.45
N ARG A 98 -9.48 -23.44 7.37
CA ARG A 98 -8.42 -23.16 6.40
C ARG A 98 -7.18 -23.96 6.76
N GLN A 99 -6.70 -24.76 5.83
CA GLN A 99 -5.44 -25.46 5.95
C GLN A 99 -4.29 -24.58 5.46
N ILE A 100 -3.23 -24.49 6.25
CA ILE A 100 -1.96 -23.84 5.92
C ILE A 100 -1.04 -24.88 5.32
N LYS A 101 -0.47 -24.57 4.17
CA LYS A 101 0.45 -25.47 3.46
C LYS A 101 1.82 -25.49 4.13
N GLY A 102 2.52 -26.56 3.93
CA GLY A 102 3.89 -26.75 4.37
C GLY A 102 4.53 -27.95 3.70
N ASP A 103 5.84 -28.02 3.77
CA ASP A 103 6.66 -29.04 3.14
C ASP A 103 7.28 -29.96 4.19
N LEU A 104 7.24 -31.27 3.93
CA LEU A 104 7.92 -32.27 4.68
C LEU A 104 9.26 -32.58 3.98
N ASP A 105 10.35 -32.60 4.74
CA ASP A 105 11.67 -32.96 4.21
C ASP A 105 11.74 -34.42 3.72
N ALA A 106 12.78 -34.72 2.92
CA ALA A 106 12.91 -36.01 2.28
C ALA A 106 13.16 -37.18 3.27
N ASP A 107 13.78 -36.89 4.42
CA ASP A 107 14.05 -37.87 5.48
C ASP A 107 12.89 -38.00 6.48
N LYS A 108 11.80 -37.27 6.27
CA LYS A 108 10.57 -37.29 7.07
C LYS A 108 10.76 -36.94 8.56
N HIS A 109 11.73 -36.07 8.84
CA HIS A 109 12.00 -35.65 10.20
C HIS A 109 11.53 -34.23 10.50
N THR A 110 11.37 -33.36 9.48
CA THR A 110 10.98 -31.97 9.69
C THR A 110 9.92 -31.56 8.68
N TRP A 111 8.81 -31.00 9.19
CA TRP A 111 7.82 -30.30 8.40
C TRP A 111 7.85 -28.82 8.74
N LYS A 112 7.73 -27.94 7.72
CA LYS A 112 7.67 -26.48 7.87
C LYS A 112 6.54 -25.89 7.07
N SER A 113 5.80 -24.93 7.68
CA SER A 113 4.79 -24.17 6.95
C SER A 113 5.45 -23.26 5.89
N THR A 114 4.76 -23.10 4.74
CA THR A 114 5.21 -22.24 3.61
C THR A 114 4.28 -21.04 3.39
N GLU A 115 3.21 -20.94 4.17
CA GLU A 115 2.27 -19.81 4.11
C GLU A 115 2.29 -19.04 5.43
N GLU A 116 2.02 -17.73 5.33
CA GLU A 116 1.87 -16.85 6.49
C GLU A 116 0.59 -17.16 7.27
N LEU A 117 0.65 -16.90 8.58
CA LEU A 117 -0.47 -17.08 9.49
C LEU A 117 -1.37 -15.83 9.52
N GLY A 118 -2.64 -15.99 9.88
CA GLY A 118 -3.55 -14.86 10.07
C GLY A 118 -3.48 -14.27 11.50
N TYR A 119 -3.81 -13.01 11.65
CA TYR A 119 -3.88 -12.33 12.94
C TYR A 119 -5.02 -12.85 13.83
N GLY A 120 -4.74 -12.97 15.15
CA GLY A 120 -5.73 -13.28 16.18
C GLY A 120 -6.42 -14.63 15.99
N LYS A 121 -5.74 -15.61 15.42
CA LYS A 121 -6.26 -16.94 15.14
C LYS A 121 -5.68 -17.97 16.10
N GLU A 122 -6.50 -18.93 16.52
CA GLU A 122 -6.03 -20.18 17.10
C GLU A 122 -5.68 -21.16 15.98
N TYR A 123 -4.54 -21.77 16.03
CA TYR A 123 -4.13 -22.81 15.09
C TYR A 123 -3.99 -24.13 15.79
N THR A 124 -4.40 -25.19 15.11
CA THR A 124 -4.22 -26.58 15.54
C THR A 124 -3.27 -27.27 14.57
N VAL A 125 -2.18 -27.82 15.11
CA VAL A 125 -1.23 -28.66 14.41
C VAL A 125 -1.52 -30.11 14.80
N ALA A 126 -1.95 -30.95 13.87
CA ALA A 126 -2.10 -32.36 14.08
C ALA A 126 -1.01 -33.10 13.27
N VAL A 127 -0.27 -34.00 13.90
CA VAL A 127 0.79 -34.75 13.26
C VAL A 127 0.58 -36.27 13.53
N SER A 128 0.82 -37.05 12.49
CA SER A 128 0.89 -38.53 12.60
C SER A 128 2.21 -39.05 12.02
N GLY A 129 2.63 -40.18 12.50
CA GLY A 129 3.84 -40.84 12.07
C GLY A 129 4.10 -42.15 12.83
N THR A 130 5.34 -42.60 12.78
CA THR A 130 5.75 -43.85 13.45
C THR A 130 7.03 -43.62 14.27
N ASN A 131 7.11 -44.24 15.44
CA ASN A 131 8.35 -44.24 16.23
C ASN A 131 9.40 -45.19 15.67
N SER A 132 10.62 -45.13 16.17
CA SER A 132 11.71 -46.01 15.75
C SER A 132 11.47 -47.50 16.00
N GLY A 133 10.43 -47.88 16.78
CA GLY A 133 9.95 -49.22 16.98
C GLY A 133 8.83 -49.65 16.03
N GLY A 134 8.45 -48.78 15.05
CA GLY A 134 7.39 -49.05 14.09
C GLY A 134 5.95 -48.85 14.64
N GLN A 135 5.79 -48.25 15.83
CA GLN A 135 4.48 -48.04 16.41
C GLN A 135 3.91 -46.66 15.99
N PRO A 136 2.59 -46.56 15.72
CA PRO A 136 1.94 -45.32 15.37
C PRO A 136 2.06 -44.26 16.48
N LEU A 137 2.35 -43.01 16.08
CA LEU A 137 2.35 -41.86 16.93
C LEU A 137 1.37 -40.83 16.39
N GLN A 138 0.58 -40.20 17.27
CA GLN A 138 -0.27 -39.05 16.95
C GLN A 138 -0.14 -38.02 18.05
N GLN A 139 0.09 -36.76 17.67
CA GLN A 139 0.13 -35.65 18.59
C GLN A 139 -0.59 -34.43 18.01
N THR A 140 -1.12 -33.60 18.89
CA THR A 140 -1.78 -32.36 18.52
C THR A 140 -1.24 -31.25 19.39
N SER A 141 -0.99 -30.09 18.78
CA SER A 141 -0.58 -28.87 19.47
C SER A 141 -1.48 -27.74 19.03
N LYS A 142 -1.70 -26.78 19.93
CA LYS A 142 -2.41 -25.53 19.62
C LYS A 142 -1.56 -24.33 19.99
N PHE A 143 -1.79 -23.22 19.30
CA PHE A 143 -1.19 -21.93 19.64
C PHE A 143 -2.09 -20.80 19.09
N THR A 144 -1.90 -19.58 19.59
CA THR A 144 -2.61 -18.41 19.09
C THR A 144 -1.65 -17.35 18.58
N THR A 145 -2.00 -16.75 17.42
CA THR A 145 -1.23 -15.66 16.86
C THR A 145 -1.55 -14.33 17.53
N ILE A 146 -0.65 -13.38 17.35
CA ILE A 146 -0.82 -12.01 17.84
C ILE A 146 -2.15 -11.42 17.35
N LYS A 147 -2.84 -10.74 18.26
CA LYS A 147 -4.06 -9.98 17.99
C LYS A 147 -3.74 -8.49 18.06
N PRO A 148 -3.50 -7.81 16.91
CA PRO A 148 -3.27 -6.39 16.89
C PRO A 148 -4.39 -5.59 17.53
N ARG A 149 -4.05 -4.45 18.12
CA ARG A 149 -5.05 -3.48 18.59
C ARG A 149 -5.78 -2.85 17.40
N ASN A 150 -5.04 -2.56 16.32
CA ASN A 150 -5.56 -2.04 15.07
C ASN A 150 -4.68 -2.50 13.90
N LEU A 151 -5.22 -2.44 12.69
CA LEU A 151 -4.53 -2.75 11.45
C LEU A 151 -4.55 -1.52 10.53
N THR A 152 -3.49 -1.34 9.74
CA THR A 152 -3.44 -0.34 8.69
C THR A 152 -3.15 -0.97 7.34
N LEU A 153 -3.90 -0.52 6.32
CA LEU A 153 -3.70 -0.94 4.93
C LEU A 153 -2.89 0.13 4.19
N PRO A 154 -1.69 -0.20 3.68
CA PRO A 154 -0.92 0.69 2.85
C PRO A 154 -1.46 0.71 1.41
N TYR A 155 -1.43 1.88 0.76
CA TYR A 155 -1.79 2.09 -0.64
C TYR A 155 -0.64 2.72 -1.38
N LEU A 156 -0.17 2.06 -2.43
CA LEU A 156 0.84 2.61 -3.34
C LEU A 156 0.16 3.53 -4.36
N ARG A 157 0.57 4.79 -4.42
CA ARG A 157 -0.09 5.83 -5.21
C ARG A 157 0.91 6.58 -6.10
N ALA A 158 0.45 6.97 -7.28
CA ALA A 158 1.17 7.86 -8.19
C ALA A 158 0.95 9.33 -7.82
N SER A 159 -0.20 9.64 -7.22
CA SER A 159 -0.57 10.99 -6.78
C SER A 159 -1.69 10.90 -5.74
N ASP A 160 -2.09 12.05 -5.19
CA ASP A 160 -3.26 12.14 -4.30
C ASP A 160 -4.56 11.67 -4.98
N LEU A 161 -4.60 11.65 -6.29
CA LEU A 161 -5.79 11.30 -7.07
C LEU A 161 -5.82 9.83 -7.49
N HIS A 162 -4.65 9.23 -7.77
CA HIS A 162 -4.56 7.94 -8.44
C HIS A 162 -3.63 6.96 -7.75
N LEU A 163 -4.02 5.68 -7.70
CA LEU A 163 -3.11 4.58 -7.37
C LEU A 163 -2.00 4.50 -8.42
N LEU A 164 -0.82 4.03 -8.03
CA LEU A 164 0.22 3.70 -8.98
C LEU A 164 -0.27 2.53 -9.84
N LYS A 165 -0.28 2.74 -11.15
CA LYS A 165 -0.66 1.70 -12.09
C LYS A 165 0.56 0.87 -12.44
N GLU A 166 0.49 -0.41 -12.12
CA GLU A 166 1.58 -1.37 -12.35
C GLU A 166 2.06 -1.35 -13.82
N ARG A 167 3.38 -1.35 -13.99
CA ARG A 167 4.08 -1.37 -15.29
C ARG A 167 3.67 -0.26 -16.25
N SER A 168 3.13 0.83 -15.75
CA SER A 168 2.81 2.02 -16.54
C SER A 168 4.04 2.87 -16.78
N THR A 169 3.92 3.81 -17.70
CA THR A 169 4.91 4.84 -17.97
C THR A 169 4.46 6.17 -17.38
N TYR A 170 5.41 6.91 -16.79
CA TYR A 170 5.20 8.24 -16.24
C TYR A 170 6.30 9.20 -16.70
N GLY A 171 6.10 10.50 -16.53
CA GLY A 171 7.11 11.52 -16.80
C GLY A 171 8.22 11.55 -15.74
N VAL A 172 9.26 12.34 -16.01
CA VAL A 172 10.50 12.42 -15.21
C VAL A 172 10.29 12.96 -13.78
N GLY A 173 9.19 13.68 -13.52
CA GLY A 173 8.85 14.22 -12.21
C GLY A 173 7.99 13.31 -11.35
N GLN A 174 7.75 12.08 -11.77
CA GLN A 174 6.92 11.14 -11.01
C GLN A 174 7.55 10.80 -9.66
N THR A 175 6.75 10.91 -8.60
CA THR A 175 7.08 10.52 -7.24
C THR A 175 6.34 9.24 -6.85
N VAL A 176 6.69 8.66 -5.71
CA VAL A 176 6.04 7.48 -5.14
C VAL A 176 5.40 7.85 -3.82
N GLN A 177 4.11 7.60 -3.66
CA GLN A 177 3.42 7.88 -2.41
C GLN A 177 2.91 6.58 -1.77
N ILE A 178 3.13 6.44 -0.46
CA ILE A 178 2.48 5.41 0.35
C ILE A 178 1.50 6.12 1.30
N TRP A 179 0.24 5.73 1.19
CA TRP A 179 -0.82 6.22 2.05
C TRP A 179 -1.30 5.11 2.96
N PHE A 180 -1.43 5.41 4.24
CA PHE A 180 -2.00 4.53 5.25
C PHE A 180 -3.41 4.99 5.58
N ASP A 181 -4.36 4.08 5.72
CA ASP A 181 -5.72 4.40 6.16
C ASP A 181 -5.77 4.79 7.66
N GLU A 182 -4.76 4.37 8.44
CA GLU A 182 -4.57 4.74 9.83
C GLU A 182 -3.31 5.60 10.05
N ALA A 183 -3.31 6.41 11.11
CA ALA A 183 -2.12 7.18 11.48
C ALA A 183 -1.02 6.26 12.04
N VAL A 184 0.16 6.29 11.44
CA VAL A 184 1.33 5.51 11.84
C VAL A 184 2.03 6.18 13.02
N PRO A 185 2.05 5.58 14.22
CA PRO A 185 2.70 6.16 15.39
C PRO A 185 4.23 6.14 15.30
N ASP A 186 4.81 5.04 14.80
CA ASP A 186 6.25 4.89 14.59
C ASP A 186 6.60 4.97 13.10
N LYS A 187 6.80 6.22 12.63
CA LYS A 187 7.19 6.49 11.25
C LYS A 187 8.56 5.90 10.89
N ALA A 188 9.48 5.82 11.86
CA ALA A 188 10.81 5.27 11.62
C ALA A 188 10.74 3.76 11.40
N ALA A 189 9.95 3.04 12.21
CA ALA A 189 9.70 1.62 11.98
C ALA A 189 9.06 1.38 10.60
N ALA A 190 8.02 2.16 10.25
CA ALA A 190 7.37 2.04 8.95
C ALA A 190 8.32 2.36 7.78
N GLN A 191 9.14 3.41 7.89
CA GLN A 191 10.05 3.81 6.81
C GLN A 191 11.14 2.78 6.54
N LYS A 192 11.61 2.06 7.56
CA LYS A 192 12.59 0.95 7.41
C LYS A 192 12.05 -0.23 6.59
N LEU A 193 10.74 -0.34 6.45
CA LEU A 193 10.08 -1.41 5.68
C LEU A 193 9.87 -1.02 4.21
N LEU A 194 10.16 0.24 3.85
CA LEU A 194 10.01 0.77 2.51
C LEU A 194 11.34 0.69 1.75
N GLU A 195 11.28 0.16 0.55
CA GLU A 195 12.43 0.13 -0.36
C GLU A 195 12.02 0.66 -1.74
N VAL A 196 12.87 1.51 -2.32
CA VAL A 196 12.77 1.94 -3.71
C VAL A 196 14.07 1.56 -4.42
N LYS A 197 13.95 0.78 -5.48
CA LYS A 197 15.05 0.43 -6.38
C LYS A 197 14.84 1.11 -7.72
N THR A 198 15.89 1.72 -8.23
CA THR A 198 15.89 2.33 -9.57
C THR A 198 16.96 1.70 -10.45
N ASP A 199 16.65 1.55 -11.73
CA ASP A 199 17.60 1.11 -12.75
C ASP A 199 17.56 2.10 -13.95
N PRO A 200 18.65 2.88 -14.18
CA PRO A 200 19.90 2.95 -13.40
C PRO A 200 19.72 3.48 -11.97
N PRO A 201 20.64 3.16 -11.04
CA PRO A 201 20.58 3.62 -9.67
C PRO A 201 20.51 5.14 -9.56
N THR A 202 19.60 5.65 -8.73
CA THR A 202 19.34 7.08 -8.58
C THR A 202 19.22 7.43 -7.10
N GLU A 203 19.90 8.49 -6.65
CA GLU A 203 19.77 9.02 -5.29
C GLU A 203 18.33 9.50 -5.06
N GLY A 204 17.69 9.07 -3.97
CA GLY A 204 16.35 9.45 -3.59
C GLY A 204 16.10 9.36 -2.10
N GLY A 205 14.99 9.92 -1.62
CA GLY A 205 14.69 9.95 -0.20
C GLY A 205 13.20 10.07 0.07
N TRP A 206 12.81 9.71 1.29
CA TRP A 206 11.45 9.76 1.78
C TRP A 206 11.17 11.05 2.54
N TYR A 207 9.93 11.54 2.44
CA TYR A 207 9.40 12.68 3.19
C TYR A 207 7.99 12.36 3.74
N TRP A 208 7.79 12.51 5.04
CA TRP A 208 6.50 12.34 5.69
C TRP A 208 5.72 13.65 5.68
N HIS A 209 4.68 13.72 4.85
CA HIS A 209 3.76 14.87 4.84
C HIS A 209 2.82 14.87 6.05
N SER A 210 2.49 13.68 6.57
CA SER A 210 1.63 13.49 7.73
C SER A 210 1.90 12.15 8.40
N ALA A 211 1.13 11.79 9.43
CA ALA A 211 1.19 10.44 10.00
C ALA A 211 0.58 9.36 9.08
N LYS A 212 -0.11 9.77 7.99
CA LYS A 212 -0.77 8.84 7.05
C LYS A 212 -0.17 8.86 5.65
N LYS A 213 0.77 9.76 5.34
CA LYS A 213 1.31 9.93 3.99
C LYS A 213 2.81 10.11 4.01
N VAL A 214 3.52 9.22 3.35
CA VAL A 214 4.95 9.33 3.05
C VAL A 214 5.16 9.32 1.55
N GLU A 215 6.10 10.14 1.06
CA GLU A 215 6.41 10.29 -0.36
C GLU A 215 7.90 10.13 -0.59
N TRP A 216 8.28 9.42 -1.66
CA TRP A 216 9.63 9.30 -2.15
C TRP A 216 9.79 10.07 -3.45
N ARG A 217 10.87 10.82 -3.57
CA ARG A 217 11.34 11.34 -4.84
C ARG A 217 12.85 11.17 -4.98
N SER A 218 13.32 11.18 -6.21
CA SER A 218 14.74 11.29 -6.53
C SER A 218 15.24 12.71 -6.20
N LYS A 219 16.55 12.85 -6.02
CA LYS A 219 17.20 14.16 -5.79
C LYS A 219 16.95 15.10 -6.97
N GLU A 220 17.23 14.63 -8.18
CA GLU A 220 16.96 15.29 -9.45
C GLU A 220 15.81 14.57 -10.16
N TYR A 221 15.24 15.17 -11.20
CA TYR A 221 14.25 14.47 -12.03
C TYR A 221 14.81 13.15 -12.55
N LEU A 222 13.97 12.13 -12.56
CA LEU A 222 14.36 10.80 -13.03
C LEU A 222 14.79 10.88 -14.51
N LYS A 223 15.80 10.10 -14.88
CA LYS A 223 16.26 10.04 -16.28
C LYS A 223 15.27 9.23 -17.13
N PRO A 224 15.04 9.61 -18.39
CA PRO A 224 14.30 8.78 -19.34
C PRO A 224 14.83 7.35 -19.39
N GLY A 225 13.90 6.38 -19.44
CA GLY A 225 14.22 4.96 -19.44
C GLY A 225 14.41 4.32 -18.08
N THR A 226 14.53 5.10 -16.99
CA THR A 226 14.64 4.57 -15.62
C THR A 226 13.44 3.70 -15.27
N THR A 227 13.71 2.52 -14.71
CA THR A 227 12.69 1.68 -14.06
C THR A 227 12.72 1.95 -12.56
N VAL A 228 11.57 2.14 -11.96
CA VAL A 228 11.40 2.33 -10.51
C VAL A 228 10.57 1.19 -9.97
N SER A 229 11.10 0.47 -8.98
CA SER A 229 10.42 -0.60 -8.24
C SER A 229 10.29 -0.20 -6.78
N VAL A 230 9.12 -0.42 -6.21
CA VAL A 230 8.79 -0.05 -4.83
C VAL A 230 8.27 -1.27 -4.10
N THR A 231 8.73 -1.49 -2.88
CA THR A 231 8.20 -2.49 -1.95
C THR A 231 8.01 -1.89 -0.57
N GLY A 232 6.99 -2.36 0.12
CA GLY A 232 6.74 -2.06 1.53
C GLY A 232 6.23 -3.32 2.22
N ASN A 233 7.08 -3.93 3.06
CA ASN A 233 6.84 -5.22 3.70
C ASN A 233 6.22 -5.00 5.09
N PHE A 234 4.94 -4.64 5.14
CA PHE A 234 4.25 -4.22 6.36
C PHE A 234 3.51 -5.34 7.07
N TYR A 235 3.09 -6.40 6.34
CA TYR A 235 2.37 -7.50 6.96
C TYR A 235 3.15 -8.09 8.13
N GLY A 236 2.50 -8.33 9.25
CA GLY A 236 3.14 -8.87 10.46
C GLY A 236 4.02 -7.90 11.24
N LYS A 237 4.21 -6.65 10.80
CA LYS A 237 5.10 -5.67 11.43
C LYS A 237 4.34 -4.72 12.34
N ASP A 238 4.90 -4.49 13.53
CA ASP A 238 4.42 -3.47 14.48
C ASP A 238 4.89 -2.07 14.01
N LEU A 239 3.94 -1.17 13.85
CA LEU A 239 4.15 0.22 13.45
C LEU A 239 3.93 1.19 14.63
N GLY A 240 3.99 0.66 15.85
CA GLY A 240 3.84 1.39 17.09
C GLY A 240 2.43 1.32 17.69
N ASN A 241 2.37 1.35 19.01
CA ASN A 241 1.11 1.34 19.81
C ASN A 241 0.14 0.19 19.47
N GLY A 242 0.64 -0.97 19.01
CA GLY A 242 -0.17 -2.12 18.61
C GLY A 242 -0.89 -1.95 17.27
N LEU A 243 -0.46 -1.00 16.45
CA LEU A 243 -0.84 -0.88 15.04
C LEU A 243 0.04 -1.80 14.21
N TYR A 244 -0.54 -2.71 13.44
CA TYR A 244 0.17 -3.62 12.55
C TYR A 244 -0.21 -3.40 11.08
N GLY A 245 0.72 -3.71 10.17
CA GLY A 245 0.43 -3.71 8.75
C GLY A 245 -0.52 -4.84 8.37
N GLN A 246 -1.60 -4.51 7.65
CA GLN A 246 -2.61 -5.47 7.20
C GLN A 246 -2.16 -6.26 5.97
N ALA A 247 -1.31 -5.66 5.14
CA ALA A 247 -0.80 -6.25 3.90
C ALA A 247 0.51 -5.57 3.50
N ASP A 248 1.27 -6.23 2.64
CA ASP A 248 2.38 -5.65 1.92
C ASP A 248 1.90 -4.83 0.73
N VAL A 249 2.78 -3.97 0.21
CA VAL A 249 2.54 -3.20 -1.01
C VAL A 249 3.75 -3.28 -1.92
N SER A 250 3.51 -3.45 -3.21
CA SER A 250 4.57 -3.42 -4.22
C SER A 250 4.05 -2.88 -5.54
N GLY A 251 4.95 -2.36 -6.36
CA GLY A 251 4.63 -1.91 -7.69
C GLY A 251 5.86 -1.40 -8.44
N SER A 252 5.71 -1.22 -9.74
CA SER A 252 6.77 -0.70 -10.58
C SER A 252 6.23 0.18 -11.71
N PHE A 253 7.09 1.09 -12.18
CA PHE A 253 6.81 1.89 -13.37
C PHE A 253 8.10 2.20 -14.12
N LYS A 254 7.94 2.67 -15.37
CA LYS A 254 9.04 3.13 -16.20
C LYS A 254 8.92 4.63 -16.47
N VAL A 255 10.04 5.32 -16.47
CA VAL A 255 10.11 6.73 -16.85
C VAL A 255 10.20 6.83 -18.37
N ASP A 256 9.30 7.61 -18.97
CA ASP A 256 9.29 7.89 -20.40
C ASP A 256 10.30 9.03 -20.75
N ARG A 257 10.02 9.77 -21.78
CA ARG A 257 10.80 10.93 -22.21
C ARG A 257 10.74 12.07 -21.18
N SER A 258 11.78 12.88 -21.15
CA SER A 258 11.74 14.14 -20.38
C SER A 258 10.87 15.16 -21.12
N ARG A 259 9.79 15.61 -20.47
CA ARG A 259 8.92 16.71 -20.94
C ARG A 259 8.79 17.71 -19.81
N ILE A 260 9.26 18.92 -20.07
CA ILE A 260 9.28 20.02 -19.10
C ILE A 260 8.75 21.26 -19.81
N ALA A 261 7.65 21.84 -19.30
CA ALA A 261 7.15 23.12 -19.72
C ALA A 261 7.50 24.17 -18.65
N ILE A 262 7.96 25.36 -19.07
CA ILE A 262 8.30 26.47 -18.18
C ILE A 262 7.45 27.67 -18.57
N ALA A 263 6.42 27.95 -17.77
CA ALA A 263 5.52 29.09 -17.96
C ALA A 263 6.01 30.29 -17.12
N ASP A 264 6.26 31.41 -17.78
CA ASP A 264 6.75 32.63 -17.14
C ASP A 264 5.65 33.68 -17.10
N ASN A 265 5.29 34.09 -15.87
CA ASN A 265 4.26 35.08 -15.60
C ASN A 265 4.61 36.48 -16.12
N THR A 266 5.88 36.82 -16.25
CA THR A 266 6.35 38.15 -16.68
C THR A 266 6.30 38.29 -18.20
N THR A 267 6.66 37.22 -18.91
CA THR A 267 6.69 37.22 -20.38
C THR A 267 5.38 36.74 -21.01
N HIS A 268 4.51 36.11 -20.22
CA HIS A 268 3.30 35.39 -20.68
C HIS A 268 3.58 34.33 -21.73
N MET A 269 4.81 33.75 -21.70
CA MET A 269 5.24 32.70 -22.61
C MET A 269 5.54 31.42 -21.83
N MET A 270 5.34 30.28 -22.50
CA MET A 270 5.69 28.97 -21.99
C MET A 270 6.65 28.27 -22.95
N ASP A 271 7.86 28.04 -22.50
CA ASP A 271 8.86 27.26 -23.22
C ASP A 271 8.72 25.77 -22.93
N VAL A 272 8.70 24.95 -23.95
CA VAL A 272 8.56 23.50 -23.82
C VAL A 272 9.83 22.82 -24.27
N PHE A 273 10.33 21.94 -23.41
CA PHE A 273 11.53 21.13 -23.61
C PHE A 273 11.16 19.65 -23.68
N ILE A 274 11.71 18.95 -24.66
CA ILE A 274 11.66 17.49 -24.76
C ILE A 274 13.10 16.97 -24.83
N ASP A 275 13.45 16.08 -23.90
CA ASP A 275 14.80 15.51 -23.77
C ASP A 275 15.90 16.60 -23.76
N GLY A 276 15.61 17.69 -23.05
CA GLY A 276 16.52 18.84 -22.89
C GLY A 276 16.54 19.83 -24.08
N GLN A 277 15.89 19.52 -25.19
CA GLN A 277 15.81 20.41 -26.36
C GLN A 277 14.54 21.26 -26.32
N LYS A 278 14.69 22.56 -26.47
CA LYS A 278 13.54 23.49 -26.61
C LYS A 278 12.87 23.23 -27.96
N VAL A 279 11.64 22.72 -27.90
CA VAL A 279 10.88 22.34 -29.10
C VAL A 279 9.78 23.33 -29.47
N ARG A 280 9.33 24.13 -28.49
CA ARG A 280 8.23 25.07 -28.73
C ARG A 280 8.27 26.21 -27.71
N THR A 281 7.81 27.41 -28.13
CA THR A 281 7.44 28.52 -27.27
C THR A 281 5.97 28.81 -27.52
N ILE A 282 5.15 28.84 -26.47
CA ILE A 282 3.70 28.92 -26.51
C ILE A 282 3.25 30.20 -25.80
N PRO A 283 2.49 31.10 -26.45
CA PRO A 283 1.85 32.20 -25.73
C PRO A 283 0.76 31.66 -24.82
N VAL A 284 0.77 32.10 -23.54
CA VAL A 284 -0.13 31.64 -22.49
C VAL A 284 -0.76 32.83 -21.74
N SER A 285 -1.82 32.54 -20.99
CA SER A 285 -2.41 33.48 -20.04
C SER A 285 -2.59 32.72 -18.71
N LEU A 286 -1.89 33.19 -17.67
CA LEU A 286 -1.92 32.61 -16.34
C LEU A 286 -3.02 33.21 -15.47
N GLY A 287 -3.03 32.89 -14.18
CA GLY A 287 -3.92 33.47 -13.20
C GLY A 287 -3.82 34.97 -13.11
N LYS A 288 -4.96 35.67 -13.14
CA LYS A 288 -5.07 37.15 -13.15
C LYS A 288 -4.49 37.81 -11.92
N GLY A 289 -4.16 37.04 -10.90
CA GLY A 289 -3.61 37.54 -9.65
C GLY A 289 -4.66 38.09 -8.67
N GLY A 290 -4.15 38.52 -7.52
CA GLY A 290 -4.97 38.98 -6.42
C GLY A 290 -5.52 37.89 -5.52
N GLU A 291 -6.09 38.34 -4.40
CA GLU A 291 -6.72 37.50 -3.39
C GLU A 291 -8.12 38.03 -3.10
N ARG A 292 -9.06 37.15 -2.83
CA ARG A 292 -10.40 37.48 -2.38
C ARG A 292 -10.74 36.74 -1.11
N THR A 293 -11.30 37.46 -0.12
CA THR A 293 -11.86 36.82 1.07
C THR A 293 -13.35 36.57 0.84
N LEU A 294 -13.79 35.37 1.07
CA LEU A 294 -15.19 34.94 1.01
C LEU A 294 -15.94 35.33 2.30
N PRO A 295 -17.30 35.33 2.30
CA PRO A 295 -18.10 35.64 3.48
C PRO A 295 -17.83 34.73 4.71
N ASP A 296 -17.38 33.50 4.49
CA ASP A 296 -16.99 32.54 5.56
C ASP A 296 -15.56 32.76 6.09
N GLY A 297 -14.85 33.82 5.59
CA GLY A 297 -13.48 34.14 5.95
C GLY A 297 -12.41 33.36 5.18
N SER A 298 -12.77 32.38 4.36
CA SER A 298 -11.82 31.67 3.51
C SER A 298 -11.27 32.58 2.40
N LYS A 299 -10.05 32.29 1.93
CA LYS A 299 -9.38 33.11 0.94
C LYS A 299 -9.21 32.35 -0.36
N ILE A 300 -9.54 32.99 -1.46
CA ILE A 300 -9.28 32.53 -2.82
C ILE A 300 -8.06 33.28 -3.35
N ASN A 301 -7.09 32.52 -3.85
CA ASN A 301 -5.95 33.03 -4.58
C ASN A 301 -6.18 32.83 -6.08
N TYR A 302 -6.02 33.88 -6.87
CA TYR A 302 -6.17 33.85 -8.33
C TYR A 302 -4.83 33.83 -9.08
N TRP A 303 -3.71 33.69 -8.39
CA TRP A 303 -2.42 33.44 -9.02
C TRP A 303 -2.30 31.96 -9.42
N THR A 304 -1.65 31.69 -10.54
CA THR A 304 -1.06 30.36 -10.77
C THR A 304 0.13 30.23 -9.82
N ASN A 305 0.17 29.21 -8.98
CA ASN A 305 1.23 29.06 -7.98
C ASN A 305 2.58 28.82 -8.65
N SER A 306 3.64 29.50 -8.16
CA SER A 306 4.99 29.32 -8.68
C SER A 306 5.65 28.04 -8.15
N GLY A 307 6.47 27.43 -8.99
CA GLY A 307 7.24 26.22 -8.68
C GLY A 307 7.01 25.09 -9.68
N ALA A 308 7.60 23.95 -9.41
CA ALA A 308 7.47 22.76 -10.23
C ALA A 308 6.21 22.00 -9.88
N HIS A 309 5.27 21.97 -10.81
CA HIS A 309 4.06 21.14 -10.78
C HIS A 309 4.32 19.85 -11.52
N VAL A 310 3.62 18.79 -11.13
CA VAL A 310 3.60 17.52 -11.85
C VAL A 310 2.23 17.34 -12.50
N VAL A 311 2.17 16.92 -13.73
CA VAL A 311 0.90 16.53 -14.37
C VAL A 311 0.34 15.33 -13.62
N LEU A 312 -0.87 15.47 -13.05
CA LEU A 312 -1.51 14.45 -12.21
C LEU A 312 -2.46 13.56 -13.01
N GLU A 313 -3.24 14.18 -13.91
CA GLU A 313 -4.22 13.51 -14.77
C GLU A 313 -4.53 14.35 -16.00
N LYS A 314 -5.15 13.73 -17.01
CA LYS A 314 -5.65 14.40 -18.22
C LYS A 314 -7.07 13.96 -18.52
N ALA A 315 -7.87 14.89 -19.03
CA ALA A 315 -9.21 14.59 -19.54
C ALA A 315 -9.49 15.36 -20.83
N PRO A 316 -10.20 14.77 -21.80
CA PRO A 316 -10.58 15.49 -23.02
C PRO A 316 -11.51 16.66 -22.73
N VAL A 317 -12.35 16.55 -21.70
CA VAL A 317 -13.23 17.60 -21.18
C VAL A 317 -13.35 17.46 -19.67
N THR A 318 -13.27 18.58 -18.96
CA THR A 318 -13.49 18.68 -17.52
C THR A 318 -14.51 19.77 -17.21
N ARG A 319 -15.53 19.46 -16.42
CA ARG A 319 -16.39 20.51 -15.86
C ARG A 319 -15.62 21.25 -14.79
N MET A 320 -15.43 22.55 -14.98
CA MET A 320 -14.82 23.44 -14.01
C MET A 320 -15.87 24.41 -13.49
N THR A 321 -15.95 24.56 -12.17
CA THR A 321 -16.93 25.44 -11.54
C THR A 321 -16.32 26.19 -10.37
N SER A 322 -16.61 27.49 -10.29
CA SER A 322 -16.23 28.37 -9.18
C SER A 322 -16.87 27.95 -7.85
N ALA A 323 -17.94 27.16 -7.88
CA ALA A 323 -18.56 26.59 -6.68
C ALA A 323 -17.60 25.67 -5.89
N SER A 324 -16.59 25.08 -6.56
CA SER A 324 -15.58 24.23 -5.92
C SER A 324 -14.72 24.96 -4.88
N TYR A 325 -14.64 26.28 -4.95
CA TYR A 325 -13.94 27.15 -4.01
C TYR A 325 -14.82 28.24 -3.39
N GLY A 326 -16.17 28.07 -3.41
CA GLY A 326 -17.13 28.86 -2.65
C GLY A 326 -17.79 30.01 -3.38
N VAL A 327 -17.52 30.24 -4.68
CA VAL A 327 -18.24 31.26 -5.49
C VAL A 327 -19.43 30.58 -6.18
N THR A 328 -20.63 30.74 -5.60
CA THR A 328 -21.85 30.05 -6.05
C THR A 328 -22.92 30.97 -6.64
N ASP A 329 -22.81 32.29 -6.46
CA ASP A 329 -23.76 33.27 -7.00
C ASP A 329 -23.48 33.53 -8.49
N PRO A 330 -24.43 33.22 -9.41
CA PRO A 330 -24.27 33.50 -10.84
C PRO A 330 -24.05 34.98 -11.19
N LYS A 331 -24.38 35.90 -10.29
CA LYS A 331 -24.16 37.36 -10.47
C LYS A 331 -22.74 37.79 -10.07
N ASP A 332 -21.98 36.91 -9.41
CA ASP A 332 -20.61 37.22 -9.03
C ASP A 332 -19.72 37.26 -10.30
N PRO A 333 -18.90 38.32 -10.47
CA PRO A 333 -18.05 38.46 -11.67
C PRO A 333 -16.97 37.37 -11.79
N ASN A 334 -16.77 36.58 -10.73
CA ASN A 334 -15.86 35.43 -10.74
C ASN A 334 -16.60 34.07 -10.81
N PHE A 335 -17.94 34.12 -11.02
CA PHE A 335 -18.71 32.89 -11.21
C PHE A 335 -18.42 32.29 -12.59
N TYR A 336 -18.24 30.99 -12.63
CA TYR A 336 -18.23 30.17 -13.86
C TYR A 336 -18.68 28.74 -13.58
N ASP A 337 -19.25 28.10 -14.59
CA ASP A 337 -19.59 26.68 -14.62
C ASP A 337 -19.52 26.21 -16.08
N GLU A 338 -18.39 25.67 -16.47
CA GLU A 338 -18.04 25.48 -17.89
C GLU A 338 -17.45 24.09 -18.16
N GLN A 339 -17.61 23.63 -19.39
CA GLN A 339 -16.99 22.42 -19.92
C GLN A 339 -15.68 22.80 -20.64
N ILE A 340 -14.56 22.60 -19.97
CA ILE A 340 -13.23 22.97 -20.47
C ILE A 340 -12.57 21.80 -21.16
N LYS A 341 -12.06 22.02 -22.39
CA LYS A 341 -11.46 21.00 -23.23
C LYS A 341 -9.95 20.84 -22.98
N LEU A 342 -9.43 19.64 -23.29
CA LEU A 342 -8.02 19.32 -23.33
C LEU A 342 -7.28 19.69 -22.04
N THR A 343 -7.85 19.26 -20.92
CA THR A 343 -7.36 19.59 -19.59
C THR A 343 -6.27 18.66 -19.13
N ALA A 344 -5.23 19.21 -18.51
CA ALA A 344 -4.26 18.45 -17.71
C ALA A 344 -4.12 19.12 -16.34
N LYS A 345 -4.47 18.38 -15.31
CA LYS A 345 -4.43 18.84 -13.93
C LYS A 345 -3.00 18.82 -13.41
N ILE A 346 -2.57 19.94 -12.80
CA ILE A 346 -1.20 20.10 -12.30
C ILE A 346 -1.15 20.40 -10.79
N SER A 347 -2.31 20.53 -10.13
CA SER A 347 -2.38 20.69 -8.67
C SER A 347 -3.69 20.15 -8.10
N ASN A 348 -3.71 19.82 -6.80
CA ASN A 348 -4.94 19.41 -6.11
C ASN A 348 -5.91 20.57 -5.90
N THR A 349 -5.40 21.79 -5.85
CA THR A 349 -6.20 23.04 -5.69
C THR A 349 -6.91 23.46 -6.96
N GLY A 350 -6.75 22.72 -8.08
CA GLY A 350 -7.53 22.94 -9.29
C GLY A 350 -6.83 23.79 -10.35
N GLU A 351 -5.51 23.80 -10.36
CA GLU A 351 -4.75 24.38 -11.46
C GLU A 351 -4.58 23.34 -12.58
N TYR A 352 -4.79 23.80 -13.81
CA TYR A 352 -4.68 23.01 -15.03
C TYR A 352 -3.94 23.81 -16.11
N PHE A 353 -3.35 23.15 -17.08
CA PHE A 353 -3.27 23.74 -18.41
C PHE A 353 -4.41 23.17 -19.28
N HIS A 354 -4.97 24.03 -20.15
CA HIS A 354 -6.13 23.64 -20.96
C HIS A 354 -6.35 24.54 -22.17
N GLU A 355 -7.24 24.12 -23.07
CA GLU A 355 -7.70 24.97 -24.18
C GLU A 355 -8.52 26.16 -23.63
N ALA A 356 -8.23 27.33 -24.20
CA ALA A 356 -8.97 28.56 -23.94
C ALA A 356 -9.12 29.36 -25.24
N ASP A 357 -10.15 29.03 -26.00
CA ASP A 357 -10.48 29.67 -27.28
C ASP A 357 -11.21 31.03 -27.10
N TRP A 358 -11.74 31.28 -25.92
CA TRP A 358 -12.51 32.53 -25.63
C TRP A 358 -11.65 33.76 -25.27
N ASN A 359 -10.35 33.59 -24.99
CA ASN A 359 -9.48 34.70 -24.57
C ASN A 359 -8.13 34.74 -25.31
N ILE A 360 -8.09 34.28 -26.56
CA ILE A 360 -6.88 34.24 -27.41
C ILE A 360 -6.09 35.58 -27.42
N PRO A 361 -6.73 36.77 -27.46
CA PRO A 361 -5.99 38.02 -27.43
C PRO A 361 -5.18 38.29 -26.15
N ALA A 362 -5.50 37.60 -25.05
CA ALA A 362 -4.73 37.73 -23.82
C ALA A 362 -3.45 36.86 -23.82
N HIS A 363 -3.42 35.80 -24.63
CA HIS A 363 -2.26 34.88 -24.67
C HIS A 363 -1.00 35.61 -25.16
N GLY A 364 0.06 35.52 -24.36
CA GLY A 364 1.30 36.26 -24.60
C GLY A 364 1.30 37.73 -24.19
N HIS A 365 0.20 38.23 -23.61
CA HIS A 365 0.03 39.66 -23.29
C HIS A 365 -0.49 39.93 -21.89
N ALA A 366 -1.43 39.12 -21.38
CA ALA A 366 -2.08 39.39 -20.11
C ALA A 366 -2.53 38.11 -19.40
N ASN A 367 -2.57 38.14 -18.08
CA ASN A 367 -3.07 37.06 -17.24
C ASN A 367 -4.54 37.29 -16.88
N THR A 368 -5.42 36.32 -17.19
CA THR A 368 -6.88 36.50 -17.08
C THR A 368 -7.59 35.35 -16.41
N SER A 369 -6.90 34.20 -16.17
CA SER A 369 -7.54 33.03 -15.58
C SER A 369 -7.74 33.16 -14.06
N HIS A 370 -8.40 32.18 -13.46
CA HIS A 370 -8.57 32.07 -12.00
C HIS A 370 -7.47 31.19 -11.36
N GLY A 371 -6.35 30.92 -12.08
CA GLY A 371 -5.22 30.12 -11.60
C GLY A 371 -4.71 29.09 -12.63
N CYS A 372 -5.49 28.78 -13.66
CA CYS A 372 -5.09 27.87 -14.72
C CYS A 372 -4.10 28.51 -15.72
N ILE A 373 -3.44 27.70 -16.52
CA ILE A 373 -2.62 28.10 -17.67
C ILE A 373 -3.48 27.97 -18.94
N ASN A 374 -4.01 29.06 -19.43
CA ASN A 374 -4.81 29.14 -20.64
C ASN A 374 -3.92 29.05 -21.87
N ILE A 375 -4.28 28.19 -22.83
CA ILE A 375 -3.51 27.90 -24.04
C ILE A 375 -4.46 27.94 -25.25
N GLY A 376 -4.02 28.56 -26.35
CA GLY A 376 -4.79 28.59 -27.60
C GLY A 376 -4.97 27.18 -28.22
N PRO A 377 -6.04 26.97 -29.05
CA PRO A 377 -6.51 25.64 -29.47
C PRO A 377 -5.44 24.72 -30.06
N ALA A 378 -4.63 25.20 -31.02
CA ALA A 378 -3.61 24.37 -31.68
C ALA A 378 -2.50 23.93 -30.70
N ASN A 379 -2.08 24.81 -29.79
CA ASN A 379 -1.05 24.52 -28.81
C ASN A 379 -1.60 23.65 -27.66
N SER A 380 -2.83 23.85 -27.23
CA SER A 380 -3.46 23.00 -26.20
C SER A 380 -3.65 21.56 -26.68
N ARG A 381 -4.07 21.37 -27.94
CA ARG A 381 -4.13 20.02 -28.56
C ARG A 381 -2.76 19.37 -28.53
N TRP A 382 -1.73 20.06 -28.99
CA TRP A 382 -0.37 19.53 -28.99
C TRP A 382 0.15 19.22 -27.58
N MET A 383 -0.07 20.11 -26.59
CA MET A 383 0.29 19.88 -25.17
C MET A 383 -0.44 18.67 -24.61
N TYR A 384 -1.75 18.57 -24.85
CA TYR A 384 -2.57 17.46 -24.38
C TYR A 384 -2.10 16.13 -24.96
N ASP A 385 -1.76 16.07 -26.26
CA ASP A 385 -1.30 14.84 -26.90
C ASP A 385 0.13 14.46 -26.49
N THR A 386 0.96 15.47 -26.16
CA THR A 386 2.38 15.29 -25.82
C THR A 386 2.60 14.96 -24.35
N PHE A 387 1.98 15.70 -23.41
CA PHE A 387 2.20 15.57 -21.98
C PHE A 387 1.40 14.41 -21.38
N GLN A 388 1.94 13.80 -20.31
CA GLN A 388 1.33 12.70 -19.58
C GLN A 388 1.55 12.85 -18.07
N PRO A 389 0.84 12.07 -17.22
CA PRO A 389 1.11 12.06 -15.78
C PRO A 389 2.60 11.84 -15.47
N GLY A 390 3.11 12.62 -14.52
CA GLY A 390 4.53 12.62 -14.16
C GLY A 390 5.40 13.64 -14.92
N ASP A 391 4.91 14.27 -16.00
CA ASP A 391 5.64 15.36 -16.68
C ASP A 391 5.61 16.65 -15.84
N ILE A 392 6.56 17.54 -16.08
CA ILE A 392 6.77 18.77 -15.30
C ILE A 392 6.18 20.00 -16.00
N VAL A 393 5.49 20.82 -15.22
CA VAL A 393 5.08 22.17 -15.60
C VAL A 393 5.60 23.13 -14.52
N GLU A 394 6.66 23.84 -14.82
CA GLU A 394 7.25 24.84 -13.92
C GLU A 394 6.62 26.22 -14.17
N VAL A 395 6.13 26.86 -13.11
CA VAL A 395 5.60 28.23 -13.17
C VAL A 395 6.57 29.17 -12.47
N ARG A 396 6.90 30.26 -13.13
CA ARG A 396 7.84 31.29 -12.63
C ARG A 396 7.20 32.68 -12.56
N GLY A 397 7.73 33.53 -11.69
CA GLY A 397 7.38 34.96 -11.66
C GLY A 397 6.04 35.29 -11.00
N THR A 398 5.35 34.34 -10.33
CA THR A 398 4.17 34.64 -9.52
C THR A 398 4.55 34.71 -8.03
N PRO A 399 3.84 35.56 -7.23
CA PRO A 399 4.20 35.79 -5.82
C PRO A 399 3.79 34.66 -4.87
N VAL A 400 2.86 33.78 -5.29
CA VAL A 400 2.35 32.68 -4.46
C VAL A 400 3.03 31.38 -4.85
N ARG A 401 3.66 30.72 -3.87
CA ARG A 401 4.39 29.50 -4.09
C ARG A 401 3.49 28.27 -3.95
N LEU A 402 3.68 27.26 -4.78
CA LEU A 402 3.03 25.95 -4.64
C LEU A 402 3.34 25.35 -3.26
N SER A 403 2.36 24.70 -2.64
CA SER A 403 2.61 23.93 -1.41
C SER A 403 3.25 22.57 -1.72
N PRO A 404 4.20 22.09 -0.90
CA PRO A 404 4.77 20.75 -1.08
C PRO A 404 3.74 19.62 -0.93
N THR A 405 2.59 19.90 -0.30
CA THR A 405 1.48 18.96 -0.13
C THR A 405 0.43 19.04 -1.24
N ASN A 406 0.62 19.92 -2.23
CA ASN A 406 -0.34 20.15 -3.31
C ASN A 406 0.02 19.29 -4.54
N GLY A 407 -0.69 18.18 -4.70
CA GLY A 407 -0.35 17.19 -5.71
C GLY A 407 0.98 16.49 -5.38
N ASN A 408 1.86 16.35 -6.37
CA ASN A 408 3.24 15.88 -6.20
C ASN A 408 4.18 17.10 -6.06
N GLY A 409 3.81 18.06 -5.21
CA GLY A 409 4.49 19.35 -5.06
C GLY A 409 5.83 19.30 -4.31
N GLY A 410 6.30 18.14 -3.92
CA GLY A 410 7.57 17.97 -3.20
C GLY A 410 8.80 18.55 -3.91
N TRP A 411 8.73 18.76 -5.23
CA TRP A 411 9.81 19.34 -6.04
C TRP A 411 10.11 20.81 -5.75
N ILE A 412 9.24 21.52 -5.05
CA ILE A 412 9.49 22.91 -4.61
C ILE A 412 10.45 22.98 -3.43
N LEU A 413 10.65 21.91 -2.69
CA LEU A 413 11.62 21.83 -1.60
C LEU A 413 13.02 21.57 -2.16
N SER A 414 14.04 22.24 -1.61
CA SER A 414 15.41 21.86 -1.86
C SER A 414 15.66 20.43 -1.39
N TRP A 415 16.73 19.78 -1.87
CA TRP A 415 17.05 18.43 -1.44
C TRP A 415 17.27 18.34 0.08
N ASP A 416 17.98 19.31 0.66
CA ASP A 416 18.21 19.36 2.09
C ASP A 416 16.93 19.56 2.91
N GLN A 417 15.96 20.34 2.38
CA GLN A 417 14.65 20.48 3.00
C GLN A 417 13.84 19.18 2.89
N TRP A 418 13.95 18.48 1.77
CA TRP A 418 13.29 17.20 1.56
C TRP A 418 13.77 16.15 2.56
N LEU A 419 15.07 16.00 2.73
CA LEU A 419 15.66 15.04 3.66
C LEU A 419 15.26 15.27 5.13
N LYS A 420 14.95 16.52 5.53
CA LYS A 420 14.44 16.82 6.88
C LYS A 420 13.07 16.24 7.18
N GLY A 421 12.31 15.85 6.19
CA GLY A 421 11.03 15.15 6.36
C GLY A 421 11.14 13.64 6.52
N SER A 422 12.34 13.08 6.43
CA SER A 422 12.61 11.67 6.70
C SER A 422 12.42 11.35 8.19
N ALA A 423 11.99 10.12 8.47
CA ALA A 423 11.95 9.60 9.85
C ALA A 423 13.21 8.81 10.23
N LEU A 424 14.20 8.74 9.33
CA LEU A 424 15.50 8.07 9.53
C LEU A 424 16.65 9.04 9.40
#